data_81e432b9b5f813118edf18ec3373ce0c
#
_entry.id   81e432b9b5f813118edf18ec3373ce0c
#
_cell.length_a   1.000
_cell.length_b   1.000
_cell.length_c   1.000
_cell.angle_alpha   90.00
_cell.angle_beta   90.00
_cell.angle_gamma   90.00
#
_symmetry.space_group_name_H-M   'P 1'
#
loop_
_entity.id
_entity.type
_entity.pdbx_description
1 polymer ?
#
loop_
_entity_poly.entity_id
_entity_poly.type
_entity_poly.pdbx_seq_one_letter_code
_entity_poly.pdbx_strand_id
1 'polypeptide(L)'
;TATEILNGLKEDDSFFMAIYSLDEKDDWKDEANWIKSNPNMDVTVKSSYLRKEVRKAMNTPSDEVNVKTKNLNMWCDSSDVWIPDDYILACSRKVDLADFTTNDDCFAGIDLSSTSDLTCVSFMIPKDGKLYFKTLYYLPEEALETKKNKEQYSEWVRLGFLKLTPGNVVDYDYILDDILSVDKRLYIVKVGYDSWNATQFVINATDKG
;
A
#
# COMPACT_ATOMS: atom_id res chain seq x y z
N THR A 1 -6.52 25.32 3.97
CA THR A 1 -6.56 26.76 4.26
C THR A 1 -5.41 27.20 5.16
N ALA A 2 -5.20 26.59 6.34
CA ALA A 2 -4.08 26.98 7.22
C ALA A 2 -2.72 26.79 6.55
N THR A 3 -2.52 25.61 5.95
CA THR A 3 -1.29 25.27 5.23
C THR A 3 -1.06 26.17 4.00
N GLU A 4 -2.13 26.55 3.30
CA GLU A 4 -2.05 27.45 2.14
C GLU A 4 -1.56 28.85 2.54
N ILE A 5 -2.01 29.37 3.70
CA ILE A 5 -1.57 30.66 4.20
C ILE A 5 -0.12 30.59 4.70
N LEU A 6 0.25 29.55 5.45
CA LEU A 6 1.63 29.35 5.92
C LEU A 6 2.62 29.18 4.76
N ASN A 7 2.19 28.61 3.64
CA ASN A 7 2.99 28.45 2.44
C ASN A 7 2.93 29.67 1.50
N GLY A 8 2.24 30.76 1.91
CA GLY A 8 2.13 31.99 1.10
C GLY A 8 1.24 31.85 -0.14
N LEU A 9 0.43 30.81 -0.23
CA LEU A 9 -0.49 30.57 -1.35
C LEU A 9 -1.80 31.36 -1.21
N LYS A 10 -2.07 31.87 0.00
CA LYS A 10 -3.23 32.70 0.32
C LYS A 10 -2.83 33.74 1.35
N GLU A 11 -3.21 34.99 1.15
CA GLU A 11 -3.04 36.07 2.12
C GLU A 11 -4.34 36.28 2.93
N ASP A 12 -4.22 36.26 4.26
CA ASP A 12 -5.33 36.56 5.16
C ASP A 12 -4.78 37.10 6.48
N ASP A 13 -4.67 38.42 6.58
CA ASP A 13 -4.13 39.12 7.75
C ASP A 13 -5.04 39.06 8.98
N SER A 14 -6.28 38.61 8.82
CA SER A 14 -7.22 38.41 9.93
C SER A 14 -7.03 37.07 10.65
N PHE A 15 -6.18 36.20 10.14
CA PHE A 15 -6.03 34.83 10.62
C PHE A 15 -4.58 34.54 11.01
N PHE A 16 -4.31 34.43 12.31
CA PHE A 16 -3.01 33.97 12.81
C PHE A 16 -2.98 32.47 12.90
N MET A 17 -1.90 31.84 12.39
CA MET A 17 -1.69 30.42 12.44
C MET A 17 -0.27 30.06 12.85
N ALA A 18 -0.17 29.02 13.67
CA ALA A 18 1.10 28.39 14.03
C ALA A 18 0.89 26.87 14.06
N ILE A 19 1.79 26.13 13.43
CA ILE A 19 1.81 24.65 13.47
C ILE A 19 3.12 24.25 14.14
N TYR A 20 3.00 23.52 15.26
CA TYR A 20 4.13 22.97 15.99
C TYR A 20 4.17 21.47 15.71
N SER A 21 5.02 21.06 14.78
CA SER A 21 5.18 19.68 14.33
C SER A 21 6.65 19.40 14.04
N LEU A 22 7.04 18.13 13.97
CA LEU A 22 8.31 17.75 13.38
C LEU A 22 8.26 18.02 11.85
N ASP A 23 9.42 18.29 11.26
CA ASP A 23 9.57 18.38 9.81
C ASP A 23 9.60 16.97 9.19
N GLU A 24 9.24 16.84 7.91
CA GLU A 24 9.22 15.53 7.20
C GLU A 24 10.54 14.76 7.26
N LYS A 25 11.67 15.48 7.35
CA LYS A 25 13.02 14.88 7.37
C LYS A 25 13.54 14.61 8.78
N ASP A 26 12.81 15.00 9.81
CA ASP A 26 13.24 14.81 11.18
C ASP A 26 13.05 13.34 11.60
N ASP A 27 14.07 12.78 12.24
CA ASP A 27 13.88 11.49 12.93
C ASP A 27 13.04 11.73 14.19
N TRP A 28 11.84 11.15 14.24
CA TRP A 28 10.92 11.24 15.36
C TRP A 28 11.46 10.59 16.64
N LYS A 29 12.47 9.72 16.54
CA LYS A 29 13.14 9.06 17.65
C LYS A 29 14.19 9.93 18.31
N ASP A 30 14.67 10.97 17.61
CA ASP A 30 15.68 11.89 18.12
C ASP A 30 15.04 12.95 19.03
N GLU A 31 15.43 12.92 20.32
CA GLU A 31 14.94 13.83 21.34
C GLU A 31 15.18 15.31 21.01
N ALA A 32 16.24 15.63 20.27
CA ALA A 32 16.56 16.99 19.86
C ALA A 32 15.47 17.62 18.97
N ASN A 33 14.70 16.80 18.25
CA ASN A 33 13.62 17.26 17.37
C ASN A 33 12.32 17.54 18.11
N TRP A 34 12.09 16.96 19.30
CA TRP A 34 10.79 17.03 19.98
C TRP A 34 10.38 18.42 20.43
N ILE A 35 11.34 19.32 20.63
CA ILE A 35 11.07 20.72 20.96
C ILE A 35 10.24 21.44 19.88
N LYS A 36 10.33 21.01 18.61
CA LYS A 36 9.60 21.59 17.51
C LYS A 36 8.08 21.39 17.67
N SER A 37 7.66 20.23 18.15
CA SER A 37 6.26 19.90 18.42
C SER A 37 5.83 20.24 19.84
N ASN A 38 6.78 20.37 20.77
CA ASN A 38 6.55 20.65 22.20
C ASN A 38 7.35 21.87 22.65
N PRO A 39 6.98 23.10 22.24
CA PRO A 39 7.76 24.31 22.57
C PRO A 39 7.86 24.55 24.07
N ASN A 40 6.94 24.01 24.89
CA ASN A 40 6.96 24.05 26.34
C ASN A 40 7.56 22.77 26.98
N MET A 41 8.43 22.06 26.24
CA MET A 41 9.10 20.88 26.78
C MET A 41 9.86 21.22 28.06
N ASP A 42 9.77 20.33 29.04
CA ASP A 42 10.27 20.47 30.45
C ASP A 42 9.60 21.56 31.28
N VAL A 43 8.70 22.35 30.74
CA VAL A 43 7.80 23.21 31.51
C VAL A 43 6.48 22.48 31.78
N THR A 44 5.68 22.19 30.74
CA THR A 44 4.39 21.49 30.87
C THR A 44 4.49 20.01 30.48
N VAL A 45 5.22 19.68 29.45
CA VAL A 45 5.46 18.31 29.00
C VAL A 45 6.89 17.92 29.34
N LYS A 46 7.06 16.91 30.19
CA LYS A 46 8.40 16.47 30.59
C LYS A 46 9.06 15.63 29.50
N SER A 47 10.32 15.93 29.19
CA SER A 47 11.14 15.14 28.26
C SER A 47 11.21 13.66 28.65
N SER A 48 11.24 13.39 29.95
CA SER A 48 11.22 12.02 30.51
C SER A 48 9.95 11.25 30.15
N TYR A 49 8.78 11.92 30.06
CA TYR A 49 7.54 11.33 29.62
C TYR A 49 7.61 11.00 28.11
N LEU A 50 8.01 11.96 27.29
CA LEU A 50 8.16 11.75 25.85
C LEU A 50 9.13 10.60 25.55
N ARG A 51 10.26 10.57 26.24
CA ARG A 51 11.26 9.49 26.11
C ARG A 51 10.68 8.11 26.41
N LYS A 52 9.81 8.01 27.42
CA LYS A 52 9.11 6.76 27.76
C LYS A 52 8.15 6.35 26.66
N GLU A 53 7.32 7.28 26.16
CA GLU A 53 6.33 7.00 25.12
C GLU A 53 7.01 6.64 23.79
N VAL A 54 8.04 7.38 23.37
CA VAL A 54 8.81 7.07 22.16
C VAL A 54 9.47 5.69 22.26
N ARG A 55 10.09 5.36 23.42
CA ARG A 55 10.70 4.04 23.62
C ARG A 55 9.69 2.91 23.55
N LYS A 56 8.47 3.11 24.07
CA LYS A 56 7.37 2.15 23.95
C LYS A 56 6.96 1.97 22.49
N ALA A 57 6.80 3.07 21.78
CA ALA A 57 6.42 3.07 20.37
C ALA A 57 7.47 2.40 19.46
N MET A 58 8.76 2.55 19.76
CA MET A 58 9.82 1.85 19.02
C MET A 58 9.70 0.32 19.07
N ASN A 59 9.04 -0.23 20.09
CA ASN A 59 8.86 -1.68 20.26
C ASN A 59 7.46 -2.17 19.85
N THR A 60 6.51 -1.26 19.57
CA THR A 60 5.12 -1.59 19.31
C THR A 60 4.59 -0.73 18.17
N PRO A 61 4.48 -1.25 16.93
CA PRO A 61 4.06 -0.47 15.78
C PRO A 61 2.71 0.27 15.93
N SER A 62 1.75 -0.33 16.63
CA SER A 62 0.47 0.32 16.92
C SER A 62 0.58 1.55 17.82
N ASP A 63 1.60 1.63 18.67
CA ASP A 63 1.85 2.79 19.52
C ASP A 63 2.61 3.90 18.77
N GLU A 64 3.30 3.59 17.68
CA GLU A 64 4.09 4.54 16.90
C GLU A 64 3.23 5.68 16.36
N VAL A 65 2.10 5.35 15.72
CA VAL A 65 1.18 6.35 15.18
C VAL A 65 0.60 7.23 16.28
N ASN A 66 0.27 6.65 17.43
CA ASN A 66 -0.22 7.41 18.57
C ASN A 66 0.83 8.42 19.09
N VAL A 67 2.09 8.04 19.18
CA VAL A 67 3.16 8.93 19.61
C VAL A 67 3.41 10.01 18.57
N LYS A 68 3.52 9.65 17.30
CA LYS A 68 3.72 10.60 16.20
C LYS A 68 2.59 11.63 16.14
N THR A 69 1.33 11.21 16.23
CA THR A 69 0.18 12.11 16.12
C THR A 69 -0.10 12.91 17.39
N LYS A 70 -0.09 12.28 18.58
CA LYS A 70 -0.53 12.91 19.83
C LYS A 70 0.58 13.61 20.60
N ASN A 71 1.83 13.15 20.45
CA ASN A 71 2.95 13.70 21.19
C ASN A 71 3.87 14.56 20.32
N LEU A 72 3.95 14.27 19.02
CA LEU A 72 4.86 14.95 18.09
C LEU A 72 4.14 15.73 16.99
N ASN A 73 2.81 15.73 17.01
CA ASN A 73 1.93 16.48 16.09
C ASN A 73 2.22 16.20 14.60
N MET A 74 2.74 15.02 14.31
CA MET A 74 3.01 14.61 12.93
C MET A 74 1.73 14.15 12.25
N TRP A 75 1.57 14.48 10.98
CA TRP A 75 0.51 13.93 10.15
C TRP A 75 0.83 12.46 9.84
N CYS A 76 -0.13 11.57 10.08
CA CYS A 76 -0.05 10.16 9.73
C CYS A 76 -1.31 9.75 8.97
N ASP A 77 -1.14 8.96 7.92
CA ASP A 77 -2.25 8.60 7.03
C ASP A 77 -3.23 7.58 7.65
N SER A 78 -2.83 6.90 8.72
CA SER A 78 -3.65 5.88 9.39
C SER A 78 -3.52 5.94 10.91
N SER A 79 -4.62 5.67 11.62
CA SER A 79 -4.63 5.53 13.09
C SER A 79 -4.09 4.18 13.58
N ASP A 80 -4.12 3.15 12.71
CA ASP A 80 -3.62 1.81 12.99
C ASP A 80 -2.69 1.36 11.86
N VAL A 81 -1.39 1.25 12.17
CA VAL A 81 -0.39 0.76 11.21
C VAL A 81 -0.08 -0.70 11.53
N TRP A 82 -0.46 -1.59 10.62
CA TRP A 82 -0.09 -3.00 10.70
C TRP A 82 1.40 -3.21 10.39
N ILE A 83 1.90 -2.56 9.32
CA ILE A 83 3.30 -2.62 8.91
C ILE A 83 3.81 -1.19 8.74
N PRO A 84 4.90 -0.79 9.42
CA PRO A 84 5.50 0.54 9.25
C PRO A 84 5.91 0.82 7.81
N ASP A 85 5.73 2.07 7.36
CA ASP A 85 6.03 2.49 5.99
C ASP A 85 7.49 2.22 5.60
N ASP A 86 8.43 2.37 6.52
CA ASP A 86 9.85 2.07 6.30
C ASP A 86 10.08 0.63 5.84
N TYR A 87 9.31 -0.33 6.38
CA TYR A 87 9.41 -1.73 5.98
C TYR A 87 8.79 -1.97 4.59
N ILE A 88 7.65 -1.32 4.31
CA ILE A 88 7.00 -1.39 2.99
C ILE A 88 7.94 -0.80 1.95
N LEU A 89 8.52 0.39 2.21
CA LEU A 89 9.47 1.05 1.31
C LEU A 89 10.76 0.23 1.11
N ALA A 90 11.27 -0.40 2.16
CA ALA A 90 12.43 -1.28 2.05
C ALA A 90 12.18 -2.51 1.18
N CYS A 91 10.93 -2.99 1.11
CA CYS A 91 10.48 -4.08 0.24
C CYS A 91 10.04 -3.60 -1.15
N SER A 92 9.89 -2.28 -1.36
CA SER A 92 9.39 -1.67 -2.58
C SER A 92 10.45 -1.69 -3.69
N ARG A 93 10.56 -2.82 -4.38
CA ARG A 93 11.39 -2.97 -5.59
C ARG A 93 10.50 -3.25 -6.78
N LYS A 94 10.89 -2.71 -7.95
CA LYS A 94 10.27 -3.12 -9.21
C LYS A 94 10.71 -4.57 -9.49
N VAL A 95 9.75 -5.49 -9.42
CA VAL A 95 9.93 -6.88 -9.80
C VAL A 95 9.50 -7.02 -11.25
N ASP A 96 10.43 -7.43 -12.12
CA ASP A 96 10.12 -7.83 -13.49
C ASP A 96 10.15 -9.36 -13.58
N LEU A 97 9.05 -9.96 -14.07
CA LEU A 97 8.99 -11.40 -14.27
C LEU A 97 9.98 -11.90 -15.32
N ALA A 98 10.55 -10.99 -16.13
CA ALA A 98 11.61 -11.32 -17.08
C ALA A 98 12.95 -11.69 -16.42
N ASP A 99 13.15 -11.32 -15.15
CA ASP A 99 14.35 -11.65 -14.37
C ASP A 99 14.36 -13.10 -13.86
N PHE A 100 13.27 -13.84 -14.10
CA PHE A 100 13.08 -15.22 -13.65
C PHE A 100 12.86 -16.16 -14.83
N THR A 101 13.09 -17.46 -14.60
CA THR A 101 13.02 -18.51 -15.62
C THR A 101 12.21 -19.70 -15.13
N THR A 102 11.96 -20.67 -15.99
CA THR A 102 11.29 -21.93 -15.63
C THR A 102 12.02 -22.77 -14.59
N ASN A 103 13.25 -22.40 -14.22
CA ASN A 103 13.99 -23.03 -13.11
C ASN A 103 13.67 -22.40 -11.75
N ASP A 104 12.96 -21.27 -11.74
CA ASP A 104 12.53 -20.59 -10.51
C ASP A 104 11.09 -21.03 -10.20
N ASP A 105 10.86 -21.63 -9.04
CA ASP A 105 9.52 -22.00 -8.58
C ASP A 105 8.65 -20.75 -8.44
N CYS A 106 7.41 -20.83 -8.94
CA CYS A 106 6.43 -19.78 -8.80
C CYS A 106 5.18 -20.31 -8.09
N PHE A 107 4.64 -19.53 -7.18
CA PHE A 107 3.37 -19.80 -6.51
C PHE A 107 2.41 -18.64 -6.82
N ALA A 108 1.17 -18.96 -7.16
CA ALA A 108 0.16 -17.94 -7.43
C ALA A 108 -0.93 -17.93 -6.36
N GLY A 109 -1.34 -16.73 -5.94
CA GLY A 109 -2.50 -16.52 -5.09
C GLY A 109 -3.53 -15.67 -5.85
N ILE A 110 -4.80 -16.06 -5.82
CA ILE A 110 -5.88 -15.41 -6.56
C ILE A 110 -6.98 -15.01 -5.59
N ASP A 111 -7.39 -13.74 -5.68
CA ASP A 111 -8.57 -13.20 -5.01
C ASP A 111 -9.54 -12.68 -6.07
N LEU A 112 -10.69 -13.36 -6.20
CA LEU A 112 -11.68 -13.10 -7.24
C LEU A 112 -12.80 -12.21 -6.71
N SER A 113 -13.07 -11.13 -7.42
CA SER A 113 -14.27 -10.33 -7.30
C SER A 113 -15.19 -10.57 -8.49
N SER A 114 -16.48 -10.28 -8.34
CA SER A 114 -17.44 -10.43 -9.45
C SER A 114 -17.70 -9.13 -10.22
N THR A 115 -17.87 -8.00 -9.53
CA THR A 115 -18.38 -6.78 -10.18
C THR A 115 -17.67 -5.49 -9.78
N SER A 116 -17.55 -5.20 -8.50
CA SER A 116 -17.18 -3.85 -8.05
C SER A 116 -15.81 -3.77 -7.37
N ASP A 117 -15.33 -4.84 -6.77
CA ASP A 117 -14.04 -4.86 -6.09
C ASP A 117 -12.92 -5.25 -7.05
N LEU A 118 -11.68 -4.96 -6.65
CA LEU A 118 -10.52 -5.39 -7.42
C LEU A 118 -10.38 -6.91 -7.34
N THR A 119 -10.17 -7.54 -8.47
CA THR A 119 -9.62 -8.89 -8.54
C THR A 119 -8.10 -8.79 -8.60
N CYS A 120 -7.39 -9.68 -7.93
CA CYS A 120 -5.95 -9.72 -8.03
C CYS A 120 -5.39 -11.14 -8.21
N VAL A 121 -4.26 -11.19 -8.90
CA VAL A 121 -3.41 -12.38 -9.00
C VAL A 121 -2.01 -11.99 -8.55
N SER A 122 -1.53 -12.62 -7.48
CA SER A 122 -0.20 -12.35 -6.93
C SER A 122 0.70 -13.56 -7.17
N PHE A 123 1.81 -13.34 -7.84
CA PHE A 123 2.87 -14.32 -8.06
C PHE A 123 3.95 -14.13 -7.00
N MET A 124 4.34 -15.21 -6.34
CA MET A 124 5.43 -15.27 -5.37
C MET A 124 6.54 -16.17 -5.89
N ILE A 125 7.75 -15.67 -5.94
CA ILE A 125 8.92 -16.37 -6.46
C ILE A 125 10.00 -16.37 -5.37
N PRO A 126 10.25 -17.50 -4.69
CA PRO A 126 11.38 -17.66 -3.79
C PRO A 126 12.69 -17.72 -4.60
N LYS A 127 13.65 -16.85 -4.28
CA LYS A 127 14.98 -16.88 -4.92
C LYS A 127 16.02 -16.26 -3.99
N ASP A 128 17.17 -16.90 -3.84
CA ASP A 128 18.32 -16.40 -3.08
C ASP A 128 17.96 -15.95 -1.64
N GLY A 129 17.10 -16.75 -0.96
CA GLY A 129 16.66 -16.48 0.41
C GLY A 129 15.69 -15.30 0.54
N LYS A 130 15.14 -14.80 -0.57
CA LYS A 130 14.13 -13.72 -0.62
C LYS A 130 12.86 -14.21 -1.27
N LEU A 131 11.77 -13.51 -0.99
CA LEU A 131 10.48 -13.69 -1.66
C LEU A 131 10.21 -12.49 -2.54
N TYR A 132 10.04 -12.72 -3.82
CA TYR A 132 9.68 -11.69 -4.80
C TYR A 132 8.18 -11.79 -5.08
N PHE A 133 7.50 -10.66 -5.09
CA PHE A 133 6.07 -10.60 -5.37
C PHE A 133 5.81 -9.70 -6.58
N LYS A 134 4.97 -10.21 -7.48
CA LYS A 134 4.38 -9.43 -8.57
C LYS A 134 2.88 -9.64 -8.56
N THR A 135 2.12 -8.56 -8.34
CA THR A 135 0.66 -8.63 -8.33
C THR A 135 0.12 -7.92 -9.57
N LEU A 136 -0.85 -8.55 -10.20
CA LEU A 136 -1.68 -7.98 -11.26
C LEU A 136 -3.06 -7.69 -10.67
N TYR A 137 -3.59 -6.51 -10.95
CA TYR A 137 -4.90 -6.07 -10.50
C TYR A 137 -5.82 -5.88 -11.70
N TYR A 138 -7.10 -6.25 -11.51
CA TYR A 138 -8.12 -6.20 -12.55
C TYR A 138 -9.40 -5.55 -12.04
N LEU A 139 -10.09 -4.83 -12.93
CA LEU A 139 -11.39 -4.22 -12.70
C LEU A 139 -12.17 -4.24 -14.00
N PRO A 140 -13.51 -4.52 -14.00
CA PRO A 140 -14.34 -4.31 -15.17
C PRO A 140 -14.31 -2.84 -15.62
N GLU A 141 -14.24 -2.59 -16.92
CA GLU A 141 -14.18 -1.21 -17.43
C GLU A 141 -15.40 -0.38 -17.08
N GLU A 142 -16.61 -0.99 -17.08
CA GLU A 142 -17.82 -0.30 -16.66
C GLU A 142 -17.85 0.03 -15.16
N ALA A 143 -17.20 -0.80 -14.31
CA ALA A 143 -17.10 -0.53 -12.90
C ALA A 143 -16.22 0.71 -12.59
N LEU A 144 -15.25 1.03 -13.44
CA LEU A 144 -14.43 2.23 -13.32
C LEU A 144 -15.28 3.50 -13.31
N GLU A 145 -16.33 3.55 -14.17
CA GLU A 145 -17.21 4.72 -14.30
C GLU A 145 -17.99 5.03 -13.02
N THR A 146 -18.25 4.02 -12.19
CA THR A 146 -19.03 4.15 -10.95
C THR A 146 -18.19 4.37 -9.70
N LYS A 147 -16.85 4.33 -9.80
CA LYS A 147 -15.96 4.51 -8.66
C LYS A 147 -15.95 5.96 -8.15
N LYS A 148 -16.07 6.14 -6.82
CA LYS A 148 -15.95 7.46 -6.18
C LYS A 148 -14.62 8.15 -6.45
N ASN A 149 -13.53 7.36 -6.56
CA ASN A 149 -12.17 7.84 -6.81
C ASN A 149 -11.73 7.50 -8.23
N LYS A 150 -12.61 7.70 -9.23
CA LYS A 150 -12.37 7.37 -10.63
C LYS A 150 -11.03 7.92 -11.15
N GLU A 151 -10.67 9.13 -10.80
CA GLU A 151 -9.41 9.76 -11.23
C GLU A 151 -8.19 8.96 -10.79
N GLN A 152 -8.17 8.49 -9.53
CA GLN A 152 -7.09 7.67 -9.00
C GLN A 152 -7.00 6.31 -9.70
N TYR A 153 -8.13 5.65 -9.93
CA TYR A 153 -8.17 4.37 -10.67
C TYR A 153 -7.71 4.54 -12.12
N SER A 154 -8.14 5.62 -12.78
CA SER A 154 -7.70 5.95 -14.14
C SER A 154 -6.19 6.19 -14.22
N GLU A 155 -5.61 6.81 -13.21
CA GLU A 155 -4.17 6.99 -13.13
C GLU A 155 -3.44 5.64 -12.94
N TRP A 156 -3.97 4.72 -12.13
CA TRP A 156 -3.42 3.37 -12.00
C TRP A 156 -3.49 2.57 -13.31
N VAL A 157 -4.55 2.74 -14.08
CA VAL A 157 -4.65 2.16 -15.43
C VAL A 157 -3.57 2.75 -16.35
N ARG A 158 -3.43 4.09 -16.37
CA ARG A 158 -2.42 4.79 -17.17
C ARG A 158 -0.99 4.36 -16.82
N LEU A 159 -0.71 4.12 -15.53
CA LEU A 159 0.58 3.67 -15.04
C LEU A 159 0.82 2.15 -15.22
N GLY A 160 -0.19 1.39 -15.66
CA GLY A 160 -0.11 -0.05 -15.85
C GLY A 160 -0.18 -0.87 -14.55
N PHE A 161 -0.65 -0.27 -13.45
CA PHE A 161 -0.86 -0.97 -12.19
C PHE A 161 -2.21 -1.69 -12.15
N LEU A 162 -3.19 -1.20 -12.89
CA LEU A 162 -4.54 -1.76 -12.98
C LEU A 162 -4.87 -2.09 -14.43
N LYS A 163 -5.33 -3.31 -14.68
CA LYS A 163 -5.84 -3.76 -15.97
C LYS A 163 -7.37 -3.69 -15.98
N LEU A 164 -7.94 -3.18 -17.04
CA LEU A 164 -9.38 -3.22 -17.25
C LEU A 164 -9.74 -4.49 -18.02
N THR A 165 -10.78 -5.19 -17.55
CA THR A 165 -11.40 -6.28 -18.29
C THR A 165 -12.65 -5.78 -19.00
N PRO A 166 -12.98 -6.28 -20.21
CA PRO A 166 -14.16 -5.86 -20.95
C PRO A 166 -15.48 -6.09 -20.18
N GLY A 167 -16.44 -5.18 -20.34
CA GLY A 167 -17.79 -5.32 -19.81
C GLY A 167 -17.99 -4.87 -18.37
N ASN A 168 -19.07 -5.37 -17.76
CA ASN A 168 -19.55 -4.96 -16.43
C ASN A 168 -19.22 -5.96 -15.30
N VAL A 169 -18.70 -7.12 -15.66
CA VAL A 169 -18.23 -8.17 -14.73
C VAL A 169 -16.78 -8.51 -15.04
N VAL A 170 -16.08 -9.07 -14.05
CA VAL A 170 -14.70 -9.49 -14.26
C VAL A 170 -14.64 -10.62 -15.27
N ASP A 171 -13.87 -10.43 -16.33
CA ASP A 171 -13.61 -11.46 -17.34
C ASP A 171 -12.53 -12.43 -16.83
N TYR A 172 -12.96 -13.60 -16.39
CA TYR A 172 -12.06 -14.63 -15.86
C TYR A 172 -11.18 -15.27 -16.92
N ASP A 173 -11.61 -15.32 -18.18
CA ASP A 173 -10.79 -15.84 -19.27
C ASP A 173 -9.63 -14.89 -19.58
N TYR A 174 -9.85 -13.58 -19.50
CA TYR A 174 -8.80 -12.56 -19.60
C TYR A 174 -7.73 -12.75 -18.52
N ILE A 175 -8.15 -12.98 -17.26
CA ILE A 175 -7.24 -13.22 -16.14
C ILE A 175 -6.47 -14.52 -16.34
N LEU A 176 -7.15 -15.57 -16.76
CA LEU A 176 -6.54 -16.88 -16.99
C LEU A 176 -5.48 -16.82 -18.10
N ASP A 177 -5.73 -16.07 -19.18
CA ASP A 177 -4.75 -15.88 -20.24
C ASP A 177 -3.47 -15.18 -19.74
N ASP A 178 -3.60 -14.21 -18.84
CA ASP A 178 -2.46 -13.60 -18.17
C ASP A 178 -1.68 -14.61 -17.30
N ILE A 179 -2.38 -15.45 -16.52
CA ILE A 179 -1.76 -16.50 -15.69
C ILE A 179 -1.00 -17.49 -16.58
N LEU A 180 -1.61 -17.97 -17.64
CA LEU A 180 -1.00 -18.89 -18.59
C LEU A 180 0.20 -18.26 -19.31
N SER A 181 0.18 -16.95 -19.54
CA SER A 181 1.33 -16.22 -20.11
C SER A 181 2.52 -16.21 -19.15
N VAL A 182 2.25 -16.13 -17.83
CA VAL A 182 3.28 -16.23 -16.79
C VAL A 182 3.77 -17.66 -16.67
N ASP A 183 2.88 -18.66 -16.67
CA ASP A 183 3.23 -20.07 -16.58
C ASP A 183 4.17 -20.55 -17.71
N LYS A 184 3.99 -20.04 -18.91
CA LYS A 184 4.92 -20.30 -20.03
C LYS A 184 6.35 -19.81 -19.78
N ARG A 185 6.51 -18.85 -18.90
CA ARG A 185 7.82 -18.24 -18.54
C ARG A 185 8.38 -18.77 -17.24
N LEU A 186 7.49 -18.96 -16.26
CA LEU A 186 7.81 -19.44 -14.92
C LEU A 186 6.97 -20.68 -14.67
N TYR A 187 7.54 -21.72 -14.10
CA TYR A 187 6.78 -22.90 -13.73
C TYR A 187 5.92 -22.60 -12.49
N ILE A 188 4.59 -22.50 -12.64
CA ILE A 188 3.66 -22.27 -11.53
C ILE A 188 3.44 -23.61 -10.82
N VAL A 189 4.09 -23.79 -9.68
CA VAL A 189 4.03 -25.04 -8.89
C VAL A 189 2.66 -25.23 -8.25
N LYS A 190 2.04 -24.13 -7.81
CA LYS A 190 0.77 -24.20 -7.07
C LYS A 190 0.00 -22.88 -7.20
N VAL A 191 -1.32 -23.01 -7.32
CA VAL A 191 -2.26 -21.90 -7.28
C VAL A 191 -3.15 -22.03 -6.06
N GLY A 192 -3.19 -20.98 -5.22
CA GLY A 192 -4.12 -20.84 -4.09
C GLY A 192 -5.23 -19.86 -4.44
N TYR A 193 -6.46 -20.16 -4.08
CA TYR A 193 -7.62 -19.29 -4.31
C TYR A 193 -8.66 -19.48 -3.22
N ASP A 194 -9.51 -18.44 -2.98
CA ASP A 194 -10.70 -18.60 -2.16
C ASP A 194 -11.77 -19.34 -2.99
N SER A 195 -12.40 -20.35 -2.40
CA SER A 195 -13.46 -21.12 -3.05
C SER A 195 -14.73 -20.31 -3.35
N TRP A 196 -14.89 -19.16 -2.69
CA TRP A 196 -16.02 -18.28 -2.94
C TRP A 196 -15.94 -17.67 -4.35
N ASN A 197 -16.97 -17.86 -5.16
CA ASN A 197 -17.06 -17.42 -6.57
C ASN A 197 -16.01 -18.02 -7.53
N ALA A 198 -15.18 -18.97 -7.12
CA ALA A 198 -14.11 -19.51 -7.95
C ALA A 198 -14.52 -20.68 -8.85
N THR A 199 -15.74 -21.22 -8.71
CA THR A 199 -16.15 -22.46 -9.41
C THR A 199 -15.96 -22.37 -10.92
N GLN A 200 -16.45 -21.31 -11.56
CA GLN A 200 -16.32 -21.15 -13.01
C GLN A 200 -14.88 -20.94 -13.45
N PHE A 201 -14.12 -20.14 -12.68
CA PHE A 201 -12.70 -19.92 -12.93
C PHE A 201 -11.91 -21.24 -12.89
N VAL A 202 -12.17 -22.08 -11.88
CA VAL A 202 -11.49 -23.38 -11.73
C VAL A 202 -11.83 -24.33 -12.89
N ILE A 203 -13.11 -24.36 -13.32
CA ILE A 203 -13.50 -25.17 -14.47
C ILE A 203 -12.72 -24.70 -15.71
N ASN A 204 -12.75 -23.41 -16.02
CA ASN A 204 -12.05 -22.86 -17.18
C ASN A 204 -10.53 -23.10 -17.12
N ALA A 205 -9.94 -22.97 -15.91
CA ALA A 205 -8.51 -23.23 -15.70
C ALA A 205 -8.17 -24.70 -15.94
N THR A 206 -9.00 -25.62 -15.44
CA THR A 206 -8.79 -27.07 -15.60
C THR A 206 -8.91 -27.49 -17.08
N ASP A 207 -9.82 -26.88 -17.83
CA ASP A 207 -10.04 -27.19 -19.26
C ASP A 207 -8.87 -26.67 -20.14
N LYS A 208 -8.17 -25.64 -19.70
CA LYS A 208 -7.01 -25.08 -20.43
C LYS A 208 -5.66 -25.73 -20.04
N GLY A 209 -5.62 -26.63 -19.04
CA GLY A 209 -4.44 -27.35 -18.58
C GLY A 209 -3.89 -26.71 -17.34
#